data_fece527fc4c932c4a9b0e6f243973edc
#
_entry.id   fece527fc4c932c4a9b0e6f243973edc
#
_cell.length_a   1.000
_cell.length_b   1.000
_cell.length_c   1.000
_cell.angle_alpha   90.00
_cell.angle_beta   90.00
_cell.angle_gamma   90.00
#
_symmetry.space_group_name_H-M   'P 1'
#
loop_
_entity.id
_entity.type
_entity.pdbx_description
1 polymer ?
#
loop_
_entity_poly.entity_id
_entity_poly.type
_entity_poly.pdbx_seq_one_letter_code
_entity_poly.pdbx_strand_id
1 'polypeptide(L)'
;MADVITYREAVAEGIAREMRRDAAVVCLGEDIGEAGGVFKTTAGLFKEFGPRRVWDTPISEQAIVGAAMGAAMTGMRPVAEIMFSDFLACCWDYLANEIPKVRYMTGGQVTVPLVVRTANGGGLGFGAQHSQATENWALTVPGLKIAAPATPADVIGMMAASIRSDDPVVFFEHKGLLASKGSPPPPDHVVELGRAAVVREGADVTLVALAAMVPVALRAAARLAEEGVEAEVVDLRCLVPLDMSTVLASLARTSRLVTVEENPYQGGWGATVVSVVADEGFGLLDAPVRRVAGECVPLPFADALEERVIPTVDKVVATVRDLTAY
;
A
#
# COMPACT_ATOMS: atom_id res chain seq x y z
N MET A 1 -22.82 0.02 20.51
CA MET A 1 -22.00 -0.72 19.54
C MET A 1 -20.76 0.14 19.34
N ALA A 2 -19.56 -0.43 19.37
CA ALA A 2 -18.37 0.36 19.08
C ALA A 2 -18.53 0.93 17.65
N ASP A 3 -18.16 2.17 17.44
CA ASP A 3 -18.15 2.78 16.11
C ASP A 3 -17.26 1.95 15.19
N VAL A 4 -17.75 1.65 14.00
CA VAL A 4 -17.03 0.85 12.99
C VAL A 4 -16.95 1.69 11.74
N ILE A 5 -15.75 1.76 11.14
CA ILE A 5 -15.48 2.47 9.90
C ILE A 5 -15.03 1.48 8.83
N THR A 6 -15.46 1.66 7.59
CA THR A 6 -14.92 0.90 6.45
C THR A 6 -13.60 1.48 5.98
N TYR A 7 -12.81 0.70 5.26
CA TYR A 7 -11.55 1.15 4.68
C TYR A 7 -11.76 2.37 3.75
N ARG A 8 -12.79 2.36 2.87
CA ARG A 8 -13.11 3.51 2.01
C ARG A 8 -13.47 4.77 2.79
N GLU A 9 -14.24 4.64 3.87
CA GLU A 9 -14.56 5.77 4.75
C GLU A 9 -13.32 6.26 5.49
N ALA A 10 -12.41 5.36 5.86
CA ALA A 10 -11.14 5.71 6.48
C ALA A 10 -10.23 6.54 5.55
N VAL A 11 -10.28 6.31 4.24
CA VAL A 11 -9.55 7.14 3.26
C VAL A 11 -10.10 8.57 3.30
N ALA A 12 -11.43 8.74 3.14
CA ALA A 12 -12.06 10.06 3.20
C ALA A 12 -11.79 10.76 4.54
N GLU A 13 -11.93 10.05 5.68
CA GLU A 13 -11.70 10.62 7.00
C GLU A 13 -10.23 10.97 7.24
N GLY A 14 -9.28 10.14 6.79
CA GLY A 14 -7.85 10.44 6.88
C GLY A 14 -7.48 11.76 6.17
N ILE A 15 -8.02 11.97 4.97
CA ILE A 15 -7.86 13.22 4.22
C ILE A 15 -8.57 14.37 4.94
N ALA A 16 -9.82 14.17 5.37
CA ALA A 16 -10.62 15.21 6.04
C ALA A 16 -9.94 15.73 7.32
N ARG A 17 -9.37 14.84 8.13
CA ARG A 17 -8.62 15.22 9.34
C ARG A 17 -7.49 16.18 9.03
N GLU A 18 -6.70 15.88 8.00
CA GLU A 18 -5.58 16.74 7.59
C GLU A 18 -6.06 18.04 6.91
N MET A 19 -7.14 18.01 6.15
CA MET A 19 -7.74 19.22 5.58
C MET A 19 -8.32 20.15 6.66
N ARG A 20 -8.88 19.60 7.75
CA ARG A 20 -9.31 20.41 8.91
C ARG A 20 -8.13 21.04 9.65
N ARG A 21 -7.02 20.30 9.74
CA ARG A 21 -5.81 20.72 10.43
C ARG A 21 -5.02 21.77 9.66
N ASP A 22 -4.95 21.67 8.34
CA ASP A 22 -4.08 22.50 7.49
C ASP A 22 -4.84 22.98 6.24
N ALA A 23 -4.94 24.31 6.10
CA ALA A 23 -5.60 24.94 4.96
C ALA A 23 -4.86 24.75 3.62
N ALA A 24 -3.57 24.39 3.66
CA ALA A 24 -2.77 24.11 2.47
C ALA A 24 -3.10 22.74 1.84
N VAL A 25 -3.77 21.83 2.55
CA VAL A 25 -4.17 20.53 2.02
C VAL A 25 -5.33 20.67 1.07
N VAL A 26 -5.18 20.19 -0.16
CA VAL A 26 -6.18 20.23 -1.24
C VAL A 26 -6.27 18.88 -1.94
N CYS A 27 -7.40 18.57 -2.55
CA CYS A 27 -7.63 17.34 -3.31
C CYS A 27 -7.97 17.63 -4.74
N LEU A 28 -7.40 16.88 -5.69
CA LEU A 28 -7.68 16.95 -7.10
C LEU A 28 -7.66 15.56 -7.74
N GLY A 29 -8.49 15.35 -8.74
CA GLY A 29 -8.58 14.06 -9.44
C GLY A 29 -9.89 13.96 -10.22
N GLU A 30 -10.13 12.82 -10.86
CA GLU A 30 -11.30 12.55 -11.66
C GLU A 30 -12.49 12.15 -10.79
N ASP A 31 -13.64 12.80 -10.96
CA ASP A 31 -14.91 12.51 -10.26
C ASP A 31 -14.82 12.49 -8.72
N ILE A 32 -13.80 13.12 -8.13
CA ILE A 32 -13.58 13.13 -6.67
C ILE A 32 -14.45 14.15 -5.92
N GLY A 33 -15.03 15.12 -6.63
CA GLY A 33 -15.85 16.20 -6.08
C GLY A 33 -17.23 15.75 -5.58
N GLU A 34 -18.30 16.21 -6.24
CA GLU A 34 -19.67 15.85 -5.83
C GLU A 34 -19.94 14.35 -5.89
N ALA A 35 -19.36 13.65 -6.85
CA ALA A 35 -19.49 12.20 -6.99
C ALA A 35 -18.80 11.42 -5.85
N GLY A 36 -17.81 12.00 -5.19
CA GLY A 36 -17.09 11.38 -4.08
C GLY A 36 -16.15 10.24 -4.48
N GLY A 37 -15.67 10.26 -5.72
CA GLY A 37 -14.83 9.23 -6.32
C GLY A 37 -15.60 7.99 -6.79
N VAL A 38 -15.03 7.27 -7.75
CA VAL A 38 -15.61 6.02 -8.28
C VAL A 38 -15.78 4.98 -7.17
N PHE A 39 -14.82 4.90 -6.26
CA PHE A 39 -14.83 3.98 -5.12
C PHE A 39 -15.40 4.60 -3.84
N LYS A 40 -15.89 5.84 -3.88
CA LYS A 40 -16.42 6.59 -2.73
C LYS A 40 -15.39 6.87 -1.64
N THR A 41 -14.13 6.94 -2.01
CA THR A 41 -12.99 7.21 -1.12
C THR A 41 -12.77 8.70 -0.83
N THR A 42 -13.51 9.59 -1.50
CA THR A 42 -13.54 11.04 -1.24
C THR A 42 -14.95 11.55 -0.89
N ALA A 43 -15.87 10.61 -0.59
CA ALA A 43 -17.25 10.97 -0.26
C ALA A 43 -17.31 11.93 0.94
N GLY A 44 -18.04 13.04 0.77
CA GLY A 44 -18.22 14.07 1.81
C GLY A 44 -17.19 15.21 1.78
N LEU A 45 -16.00 15.02 1.20
CA LEU A 45 -14.95 16.03 1.19
C LEU A 45 -15.39 17.32 0.46
N PHE A 46 -16.00 17.20 -0.72
CA PHE A 46 -16.48 18.35 -1.46
C PHE A 46 -17.54 19.15 -0.70
N LYS A 47 -18.46 18.44 -0.04
CA LYS A 47 -19.52 19.07 0.78
C LYS A 47 -18.92 19.86 1.95
N GLU A 48 -17.88 19.34 2.61
CA GLU A 48 -17.26 19.96 3.77
C GLU A 48 -16.32 21.11 3.39
N PHE A 49 -15.46 20.92 2.38
CA PHE A 49 -14.35 21.83 2.09
C PHE A 49 -14.57 22.73 0.86
N GLY A 50 -15.55 22.39 0.04
CA GLY A 50 -15.97 23.18 -1.12
C GLY A 50 -15.00 23.13 -2.32
N PRO A 51 -15.40 23.77 -3.45
CA PRO A 51 -14.72 23.65 -4.74
C PRO A 51 -13.34 24.32 -4.80
N ARG A 52 -12.96 25.11 -3.81
CA ARG A 52 -11.60 25.68 -3.73
C ARG A 52 -10.56 24.74 -3.14
N ARG A 53 -11.01 23.65 -2.52
CA ARG A 53 -10.12 22.70 -1.88
C ARG A 53 -10.28 21.25 -2.36
N VAL A 54 -11.41 20.95 -3.00
CA VAL A 54 -11.70 19.65 -3.62
C VAL A 54 -12.28 19.91 -4.99
N TRP A 55 -11.64 19.46 -6.05
CA TRP A 55 -12.13 19.72 -7.40
C TRP A 55 -11.85 18.58 -8.37
N ASP A 56 -12.79 18.39 -9.29
CA ASP A 56 -12.67 17.47 -10.40
C ASP A 56 -11.72 18.00 -11.47
N THR A 57 -11.04 17.10 -12.14
CA THR A 57 -10.18 17.39 -13.28
C THR A 57 -10.71 16.68 -14.52
N PRO A 58 -10.33 17.13 -15.72
CA PRO A 58 -10.43 16.29 -16.91
C PRO A 58 -9.60 15.01 -16.77
N ILE A 59 -9.93 13.97 -17.54
CA ILE A 59 -9.16 12.72 -17.63
C ILE A 59 -7.82 13.03 -18.30
N SER A 60 -6.79 13.22 -17.49
CA SER A 60 -5.41 13.44 -17.92
C SER A 60 -4.48 13.25 -16.72
N GLU A 61 -4.05 12.03 -16.46
CA GLU A 61 -3.24 11.67 -15.29
C GLU A 61 -1.93 12.45 -15.25
N GLN A 62 -1.32 12.66 -16.40
CA GLN A 62 -0.11 13.47 -16.50
C GLN A 62 -0.34 14.92 -16.07
N ALA A 63 -1.45 15.52 -16.49
CA ALA A 63 -1.80 16.89 -16.10
C ALA A 63 -2.19 16.98 -14.62
N ILE A 64 -2.87 15.96 -14.07
CA ILE A 64 -3.23 15.89 -12.66
C ILE A 64 -1.98 15.90 -11.80
N VAL A 65 -1.03 15.00 -12.05
CA VAL A 65 0.22 14.90 -11.28
C VAL A 65 1.10 16.14 -11.48
N GLY A 66 1.18 16.67 -12.72
CA GLY A 66 1.94 17.89 -13.02
C GLY A 66 1.38 19.14 -12.32
N ALA A 67 0.06 19.30 -12.30
CA ALA A 67 -0.60 20.39 -11.56
C ALA A 67 -0.40 20.26 -10.04
N ALA A 68 -0.53 19.03 -9.51
CA ALA A 68 -0.28 18.75 -8.10
C ALA A 68 1.20 19.04 -7.72
N MET A 69 2.17 18.65 -8.57
CA MET A 69 3.58 18.98 -8.36
C MET A 69 3.80 20.50 -8.28
N GLY A 70 3.27 21.26 -9.24
CA GLY A 70 3.38 22.72 -9.24
C GLY A 70 2.74 23.35 -7.99
N ALA A 71 1.58 22.88 -7.56
CA ALA A 71 0.91 23.31 -6.34
C ALA A 71 1.77 23.00 -5.10
N ALA A 72 2.35 21.81 -5.01
CA ALA A 72 3.24 21.41 -3.92
C ALA A 72 4.49 22.32 -3.84
N MET A 73 5.13 22.58 -4.97
CA MET A 73 6.31 23.45 -5.07
C MET A 73 6.02 24.92 -4.67
N THR A 74 4.76 25.33 -4.65
CA THR A 74 4.32 26.69 -4.29
C THR A 74 3.69 26.79 -2.90
N GLY A 75 3.81 25.75 -2.08
CA GLY A 75 3.42 25.76 -0.67
C GLY A 75 2.10 25.11 -0.32
N MET A 76 1.43 24.43 -1.28
CA MET A 76 0.26 23.60 -1.00
C MET A 76 0.69 22.17 -0.64
N ARG A 77 -0.24 21.40 -0.07
CA ARG A 77 -0.10 19.97 0.21
C ARG A 77 -1.19 19.18 -0.55
N PRO A 78 -1.00 18.95 -1.86
CA PRO A 78 -2.00 18.29 -2.66
C PRO A 78 -2.08 16.79 -2.40
N VAL A 79 -3.30 16.27 -2.41
CA VAL A 79 -3.66 14.86 -2.50
C VAL A 79 -4.26 14.64 -3.88
N ALA A 80 -3.48 14.08 -4.79
CA ALA A 80 -3.90 13.82 -6.16
C ALA A 80 -4.38 12.37 -6.31
N GLU A 81 -5.59 12.15 -6.84
CA GLU A 81 -6.08 10.82 -7.14
C GLU A 81 -5.78 10.44 -8.59
N ILE A 82 -5.13 9.31 -8.80
CA ILE A 82 -5.07 8.56 -10.05
C ILE A 82 -5.98 7.35 -9.87
N MET A 83 -7.04 7.27 -10.66
CA MET A 83 -8.19 6.39 -10.39
C MET A 83 -7.82 4.91 -10.21
N PHE A 84 -6.93 4.38 -11.05
CA PHE A 84 -6.37 3.02 -10.95
C PHE A 84 -4.84 3.07 -10.98
N SER A 85 -4.19 2.20 -10.23
CA SER A 85 -2.74 2.12 -10.19
C SER A 85 -2.12 1.74 -11.54
N ASP A 86 -2.86 1.06 -12.38
CA ASP A 86 -2.51 0.77 -13.79
C ASP A 86 -2.24 2.06 -14.58
N PHE A 87 -2.94 3.15 -14.25
CA PHE A 87 -2.83 4.45 -14.93
C PHE A 87 -1.67 5.31 -14.42
N LEU A 88 -0.93 4.86 -13.41
CA LEU A 88 0.36 5.46 -13.09
C LEU A 88 1.30 5.43 -14.29
N ALA A 89 1.12 4.47 -15.21
CA ALA A 89 1.84 4.43 -16.46
C ALA A 89 1.61 5.66 -17.34
N CYS A 90 0.39 6.28 -17.30
CA CYS A 90 0.07 7.49 -18.07
C CYS A 90 0.80 8.75 -17.56
N CYS A 91 1.24 8.75 -16.30
CA CYS A 91 1.97 9.86 -15.67
C CYS A 91 3.35 9.45 -15.13
N TRP A 92 3.90 8.35 -15.67
CA TRP A 92 5.13 7.74 -15.16
C TRP A 92 6.34 8.68 -15.18
N ASP A 93 6.46 9.55 -16.16
CA ASP A 93 7.55 10.52 -16.23
C ASP A 93 7.56 11.44 -14.98
N TYR A 94 6.40 11.97 -14.61
CA TYR A 94 6.29 12.76 -13.37
C TYR A 94 6.66 11.95 -12.12
N LEU A 95 6.23 10.70 -12.05
CA LEU A 95 6.49 9.83 -10.90
C LEU A 95 7.95 9.36 -10.84
N ALA A 96 8.59 9.14 -11.98
CA ALA A 96 9.95 8.61 -12.02
C ALA A 96 11.03 9.69 -12.12
N ASN A 97 10.81 10.75 -12.87
CA ASN A 97 11.84 11.73 -13.22
C ASN A 97 11.67 13.09 -12.57
N GLU A 98 10.41 13.54 -12.32
CA GLU A 98 10.15 14.89 -11.88
C GLU A 98 10.00 15.00 -10.36
N ILE A 99 8.86 14.54 -9.80
CA ILE A 99 8.52 14.76 -8.38
C ILE A 99 9.54 14.18 -7.38
N PRO A 100 10.17 13.02 -7.62
CA PRO A 100 11.14 12.46 -6.68
C PRO A 100 12.54 13.10 -6.80
N LYS A 101 12.82 13.85 -7.87
CA LYS A 101 14.15 14.40 -8.16
C LYS A 101 14.27 15.89 -7.88
N VAL A 102 13.16 16.65 -7.91
CA VAL A 102 13.17 18.11 -7.79
C VAL A 102 13.89 18.58 -6.53
N ARG A 103 13.62 17.98 -5.38
CA ARG A 103 14.29 18.36 -4.13
C ARG A 103 15.82 18.21 -4.22
N TYR A 104 16.27 17.10 -4.80
CA TYR A 104 17.69 16.86 -5.01
C TYR A 104 18.29 17.83 -6.02
N MET A 105 17.64 18.03 -7.17
CA MET A 105 18.12 18.89 -8.26
C MET A 105 18.20 20.37 -7.86
N THR A 106 17.34 20.80 -6.94
CA THR A 106 17.31 22.18 -6.42
C THR A 106 18.18 22.37 -5.18
N GLY A 107 18.96 21.36 -4.76
CA GLY A 107 19.78 21.44 -3.56
C GLY A 107 18.97 21.62 -2.27
N GLY A 108 17.74 21.08 -2.22
CA GLY A 108 16.85 21.17 -1.06
C GLY A 108 16.05 22.48 -0.97
N GLN A 109 16.17 23.39 -1.93
CA GLN A 109 15.43 24.66 -1.91
C GLN A 109 13.93 24.50 -2.16
N VAL A 110 13.54 23.41 -2.84
CA VAL A 110 12.14 23.07 -3.14
C VAL A 110 11.82 21.73 -2.52
N THR A 111 10.67 21.63 -1.85
CA THR A 111 10.06 20.38 -1.40
C THR A 111 8.84 20.05 -2.28
N VAL A 112 8.46 18.77 -2.30
CA VAL A 112 7.27 18.32 -3.04
C VAL A 112 6.39 17.51 -2.09
N PRO A 113 5.69 18.17 -1.15
CA PRO A 113 4.76 17.52 -0.22
C PRO A 113 3.47 17.09 -0.95
N LEU A 114 3.58 16.04 -1.76
CA LEU A 114 2.53 15.52 -2.63
C LEU A 114 2.18 14.09 -2.26
N VAL A 115 0.91 13.79 -2.08
CA VAL A 115 0.40 12.42 -2.04
C VAL A 115 -0.29 12.10 -3.36
N VAL A 116 0.23 11.10 -4.07
CA VAL A 116 -0.46 10.48 -5.21
C VAL A 116 -1.13 9.22 -4.70
N ARG A 117 -2.46 9.24 -4.56
CA ARG A 117 -3.24 8.08 -4.12
C ARG A 117 -3.86 7.37 -5.30
N THR A 118 -4.00 6.05 -5.21
CA THR A 118 -4.51 5.25 -6.31
C THR A 118 -5.13 3.94 -5.84
N ALA A 119 -6.19 3.49 -6.55
CA ALA A 119 -6.81 2.19 -6.31
C ALA A 119 -5.96 1.07 -6.95
N ASN A 120 -5.58 0.06 -6.18
CA ASN A 120 -4.59 -0.96 -6.54
C ASN A 120 -5.14 -2.39 -6.41
N GLY A 121 -4.53 -3.34 -7.12
CA GLY A 121 -4.72 -4.76 -6.93
C GLY A 121 -5.96 -5.36 -7.63
N GLY A 122 -6.03 -6.68 -7.62
CA GLY A 122 -7.07 -7.49 -8.23
C GLY A 122 -8.12 -8.04 -7.26
N GLY A 123 -8.78 -9.15 -7.66
CA GLY A 123 -9.78 -9.84 -6.87
C GLY A 123 -11.20 -9.31 -7.00
N LEU A 124 -11.47 -8.44 -7.98
CA LEU A 124 -12.79 -7.86 -8.25
C LEU A 124 -13.22 -7.95 -9.73
N GLY A 125 -12.51 -8.74 -10.55
CA GLY A 125 -12.88 -8.97 -11.93
C GLY A 125 -12.79 -7.74 -12.84
N PHE A 126 -11.86 -6.80 -12.61
CA PHE A 126 -11.70 -5.62 -13.46
C PHE A 126 -10.83 -5.88 -14.72
N GLY A 127 -10.25 -7.09 -14.85
CA GLY A 127 -9.45 -7.50 -16.02
C GLY A 127 -8.05 -6.89 -16.02
N ALA A 128 -7.33 -7.13 -17.12
CA ALA A 128 -5.88 -6.96 -17.20
C ALA A 128 -5.35 -5.53 -17.02
N GLN A 129 -6.16 -4.52 -17.28
CA GLN A 129 -5.74 -3.11 -17.29
C GLN A 129 -6.26 -2.32 -16.07
N HIS A 130 -6.99 -2.97 -15.15
CA HIS A 130 -7.60 -2.32 -13.99
C HIS A 130 -7.46 -3.15 -12.71
N SER A 131 -6.62 -4.18 -12.73
CA SER A 131 -6.46 -5.12 -11.62
C SER A 131 -5.01 -5.33 -11.19
N GLN A 132 -4.06 -4.65 -11.79
CA GLN A 132 -2.65 -4.87 -11.46
C GLN A 132 -2.33 -4.36 -10.06
N ALA A 133 -1.48 -5.11 -9.35
CA ALA A 133 -0.79 -4.64 -8.15
C ALA A 133 0.55 -4.01 -8.61
N THR A 134 0.67 -2.69 -8.51
CA THR A 134 1.76 -1.93 -9.16
C THR A 134 2.69 -1.22 -8.16
N GLU A 135 2.57 -1.46 -6.88
CA GLU A 135 3.41 -0.86 -5.84
C GLU A 135 4.90 -1.16 -6.04
N ASN A 136 5.24 -2.26 -6.72
CA ASN A 136 6.60 -2.61 -7.08
C ASN A 136 7.21 -1.70 -8.16
N TRP A 137 6.40 -1.05 -9.01
CA TRP A 137 6.92 -0.15 -10.04
C TRP A 137 7.70 1.02 -9.44
N ALA A 138 7.16 1.60 -8.37
CA ALA A 138 7.77 2.73 -7.69
C ALA A 138 9.00 2.36 -6.83
N LEU A 139 9.23 1.07 -6.52
CA LEU A 139 10.42 0.60 -5.80
C LEU A 139 11.74 0.95 -6.49
N THR A 140 11.73 1.03 -7.81
CA THR A 140 12.92 1.32 -8.61
C THR A 140 13.22 2.82 -8.71
N VAL A 141 12.41 3.68 -8.05
CA VAL A 141 12.50 5.14 -8.18
C VAL A 141 13.01 5.77 -6.88
N PRO A 142 14.31 6.11 -6.78
CA PRO A 142 14.82 6.83 -5.61
C PRO A 142 14.14 8.19 -5.44
N GLY A 143 13.70 8.49 -4.22
CA GLY A 143 13.04 9.75 -3.86
C GLY A 143 11.52 9.66 -3.69
N LEU A 144 10.87 8.54 -4.08
CA LEU A 144 9.48 8.26 -3.74
C LEU A 144 9.39 7.52 -2.41
N LYS A 145 8.32 7.77 -1.65
CA LYS A 145 7.86 6.91 -0.56
C LYS A 145 6.67 6.08 -1.05
N ILE A 146 6.52 4.85 -0.52
CA ILE A 146 5.46 3.92 -0.95
C ILE A 146 4.74 3.41 0.29
N ALA A 147 3.45 3.71 0.38
CA ALA A 147 2.56 3.30 1.46
C ALA A 147 1.40 2.44 0.92
N ALA A 148 1.09 1.32 1.58
CA ALA A 148 0.04 0.40 1.19
C ALA A 148 -0.61 -0.24 2.43
N PRO A 149 -1.49 0.49 3.14
CA PRO A 149 -2.12 0.03 4.38
C PRO A 149 -3.06 -1.16 4.18
N ALA A 150 -3.19 -2.01 5.21
CA ALA A 150 -4.09 -3.15 5.22
C ALA A 150 -5.37 -2.92 6.03
N THR A 151 -5.40 -1.97 6.97
CA THR A 151 -6.53 -1.74 7.88
C THR A 151 -7.06 -0.30 7.83
N PRO A 152 -8.32 -0.05 8.19
CA PRO A 152 -8.87 1.31 8.30
C PRO A 152 -8.05 2.22 9.24
N ALA A 153 -7.54 1.70 10.35
CA ALA A 153 -6.72 2.48 11.27
C ALA A 153 -5.38 2.87 10.64
N ASP A 154 -4.71 1.95 9.94
CA ASP A 154 -3.48 2.25 9.22
C ASP A 154 -3.72 3.24 8.07
N VAL A 155 -4.85 3.14 7.36
CA VAL A 155 -5.23 4.13 6.33
C VAL A 155 -5.22 5.54 6.91
N ILE A 156 -5.93 5.76 8.02
CA ILE A 156 -6.00 7.10 8.64
C ILE A 156 -4.62 7.56 9.11
N GLY A 157 -3.90 6.68 9.83
CA GLY A 157 -2.61 7.05 10.42
C GLY A 157 -1.51 7.28 9.38
N MET A 158 -1.45 6.45 8.34
CA MET A 158 -0.48 6.58 7.26
C MET A 158 -0.84 7.72 6.29
N MET A 159 -2.14 8.01 6.07
CA MET A 159 -2.57 9.18 5.30
C MET A 159 -2.11 10.47 5.98
N ALA A 160 -2.27 10.58 7.29
CA ALA A 160 -1.76 11.72 8.05
C ALA A 160 -0.23 11.87 7.91
N ALA A 161 0.53 10.79 8.06
CA ALA A 161 1.98 10.81 7.89
C ALA A 161 2.39 11.18 6.46
N SER A 162 1.64 10.69 5.45
CA SER A 162 1.90 10.96 4.03
C SER A 162 1.66 12.43 3.68
N ILE A 163 0.56 13.01 4.12
CA ILE A 163 0.22 14.43 3.85
C ILE A 163 1.19 15.37 4.58
N ARG A 164 1.68 14.97 5.77
CA ARG A 164 2.66 15.76 6.55
C ARG A 164 4.10 15.62 6.04
N SER A 165 4.38 14.64 5.18
CA SER A 165 5.71 14.45 4.58
C SER A 165 6.06 15.61 3.63
N ASP A 166 7.31 16.06 3.66
CA ASP A 166 7.84 17.04 2.69
C ASP A 166 8.39 16.38 1.42
N ASP A 167 8.41 15.04 1.39
CA ASP A 167 8.77 14.24 0.23
C ASP A 167 7.53 13.55 -0.35
N PRO A 168 7.52 13.25 -1.65
CA PRO A 168 6.35 12.67 -2.31
C PRO A 168 6.08 11.24 -1.86
N VAL A 169 4.80 10.93 -1.71
CA VAL A 169 4.30 9.61 -1.31
C VAL A 169 3.33 9.08 -2.37
N VAL A 170 3.54 7.84 -2.84
CA VAL A 170 2.52 7.09 -3.58
C VAL A 170 1.78 6.22 -2.57
N PHE A 171 0.46 6.42 -2.48
CA PHE A 171 -0.41 5.78 -1.49
C PHE A 171 -1.36 4.82 -2.20
N PHE A 172 -1.12 3.52 -2.01
CA PHE A 172 -1.86 2.45 -2.68
C PHE A 172 -3.03 1.98 -1.81
N GLU A 173 -4.25 2.11 -2.34
CA GLU A 173 -5.50 1.68 -1.69
C GLU A 173 -5.98 0.40 -2.35
N HIS A 174 -5.87 -0.74 -1.66
CA HIS A 174 -6.25 -2.00 -2.29
C HIS A 174 -7.77 -2.13 -2.44
N LYS A 175 -8.25 -2.28 -3.68
CA LYS A 175 -9.68 -2.36 -4.01
C LYS A 175 -10.43 -3.45 -3.23
N GLY A 176 -9.83 -4.61 -3.07
CA GLY A 176 -10.39 -5.72 -2.29
C GLY A 176 -10.58 -5.42 -0.79
N LEU A 177 -9.93 -4.37 -0.26
CA LEU A 177 -10.06 -3.97 1.14
C LEU A 177 -11.12 -2.88 1.38
N LEU A 178 -11.65 -2.22 0.35
CA LEU A 178 -12.51 -1.04 0.47
C LEU A 178 -13.76 -1.25 1.34
N ALA A 179 -14.27 -2.49 1.41
CA ALA A 179 -15.42 -2.86 2.25
C ALA A 179 -15.01 -3.45 3.61
N SER A 180 -13.72 -3.68 3.86
CA SER A 180 -13.25 -4.18 5.15
C SER A 180 -13.53 -3.18 6.24
N LYS A 181 -13.78 -3.69 7.45
CA LYS A 181 -14.21 -2.88 8.59
C LYS A 181 -13.20 -2.96 9.72
N GLY A 182 -13.07 -1.86 10.46
CA GLY A 182 -12.25 -1.78 11.68
C GLY A 182 -12.74 -0.70 12.63
N SER A 183 -12.18 -0.66 13.81
CA SER A 183 -12.46 0.43 14.76
C SER A 183 -11.74 1.70 14.30
N PRO A 184 -12.41 2.87 14.33
CA PRO A 184 -11.73 4.13 14.03
C PRO A 184 -10.65 4.40 15.09
N PRO A 185 -9.47 4.84 14.69
CA PRO A 185 -8.42 5.19 15.64
C PRO A 185 -8.72 6.55 16.31
N PRO A 186 -8.02 6.89 17.40
CA PRO A 186 -8.09 8.22 18.02
C PRO A 186 -7.90 9.37 17.03
N PRO A 187 -8.39 10.59 17.34
CA PRO A 187 -8.31 11.74 16.42
C PRO A 187 -6.90 12.13 15.96
N ASP A 188 -5.91 11.96 16.83
CA ASP A 188 -4.50 12.32 16.63
C ASP A 188 -3.62 11.13 16.17
N HIS A 189 -4.24 10.01 15.80
CA HIS A 189 -3.54 8.81 15.37
C HIS A 189 -2.70 9.06 14.12
N VAL A 190 -1.41 8.75 14.21
CA VAL A 190 -0.45 8.81 13.12
C VAL A 190 0.37 7.53 13.12
N VAL A 191 0.56 6.95 11.96
CA VAL A 191 1.45 5.80 11.75
C VAL A 191 2.66 6.29 10.93
N GLU A 192 3.84 6.18 11.52
CA GLU A 192 5.08 6.57 10.86
C GLU A 192 5.34 5.70 9.63
N LEU A 193 5.66 6.33 8.50
CA LEU A 193 6.04 5.61 7.28
C LEU A 193 7.37 4.86 7.48
N GLY A 194 7.44 3.62 7.00
CA GLY A 194 8.60 2.77 7.19
C GLY A 194 8.61 2.02 8.53
N ARG A 195 7.46 1.87 9.16
CA ARG A 195 7.26 1.05 10.37
C ARG A 195 6.32 -0.11 10.06
N ALA A 196 6.87 -1.31 9.97
CA ALA A 196 6.10 -2.54 9.87
C ALA A 196 5.41 -2.87 11.21
N ALA A 197 4.40 -3.74 11.17
CA ALA A 197 3.73 -4.23 12.36
C ALA A 197 3.72 -5.75 12.42
N VAL A 198 4.03 -6.32 13.57
CA VAL A 198 3.68 -7.71 13.89
C VAL A 198 2.21 -7.72 14.23
N VAL A 199 1.37 -8.22 13.32
CA VAL A 199 -0.10 -8.25 13.47
C VAL A 199 -0.61 -9.58 14.03
N ARG A 200 0.23 -10.59 14.08
CA ARG A 200 0.05 -11.86 14.78
C ARG A 200 1.43 -12.36 15.23
N GLU A 201 1.57 -12.68 16.50
CA GLU A 201 2.78 -13.33 17.04
C GLU A 201 2.84 -14.82 16.67
N GLY A 202 4.04 -15.36 16.50
CA GLY A 202 4.28 -16.77 16.19
C GLY A 202 5.76 -17.14 16.39
N ALA A 203 6.07 -18.44 16.38
CA ALA A 203 7.40 -18.94 16.69
C ALA A 203 8.01 -19.88 15.61
N ASP A 204 7.21 -20.34 14.63
CA ASP A 204 7.65 -21.40 13.71
C ASP A 204 8.00 -20.89 12.31
N VAL A 205 7.34 -19.83 11.85
CA VAL A 205 7.54 -19.23 10.52
C VAL A 205 7.11 -17.77 10.50
N THR A 206 7.84 -16.91 9.81
CA THR A 206 7.45 -15.52 9.52
C THR A 206 6.75 -15.43 8.16
N LEU A 207 5.52 -14.90 8.15
CA LEU A 207 4.80 -14.51 6.95
C LEU A 207 4.90 -12.99 6.79
N VAL A 208 5.60 -12.53 5.75
CA VAL A 208 5.72 -11.11 5.43
C VAL A 208 4.70 -10.75 4.36
N ALA A 209 3.82 -9.82 4.63
CA ALA A 209 2.71 -9.46 3.74
C ALA A 209 2.53 -7.93 3.60
N LEU A 210 1.75 -7.52 2.62
CA LEU A 210 1.42 -6.13 2.33
C LEU A 210 -0.05 -6.01 1.89
N ALA A 211 -0.73 -4.96 2.29
CA ALA A 211 -2.09 -4.62 1.85
C ALA A 211 -3.06 -5.82 1.91
N ALA A 212 -3.70 -6.21 0.80
CA ALA A 212 -4.67 -7.32 0.77
C ALA A 212 -4.08 -8.68 1.11
N MET A 213 -2.77 -8.85 1.02
CA MET A 213 -2.13 -10.11 1.39
C MET A 213 -1.99 -10.28 2.92
N VAL A 214 -2.13 -9.22 3.71
CA VAL A 214 -2.14 -9.30 5.19
C VAL A 214 -3.32 -10.15 5.70
N PRO A 215 -4.59 -9.88 5.34
CA PRO A 215 -5.68 -10.76 5.74
C PRO A 215 -5.60 -12.17 5.14
N VAL A 216 -4.94 -12.37 3.99
CA VAL A 216 -4.65 -13.71 3.45
C VAL A 216 -3.67 -14.45 4.36
N ALA A 217 -2.57 -13.81 4.73
CA ALA A 217 -1.56 -14.36 5.65
C ALA A 217 -2.15 -14.66 7.04
N LEU A 218 -2.99 -13.78 7.58
CA LEU A 218 -3.67 -14.00 8.87
C LEU A 218 -4.60 -15.22 8.85
N ARG A 219 -5.37 -15.40 7.77
CA ARG A 219 -6.22 -16.61 7.62
C ARG A 219 -5.38 -17.87 7.43
N ALA A 220 -4.27 -17.80 6.71
CA ALA A 220 -3.35 -18.93 6.58
C ALA A 220 -2.72 -19.28 7.92
N ALA A 221 -2.27 -18.30 8.70
CA ALA A 221 -1.72 -18.48 10.03
C ALA A 221 -2.74 -19.12 11.01
N ALA A 222 -4.02 -18.72 10.92
CA ALA A 222 -5.07 -19.34 11.74
C ALA A 222 -5.27 -20.82 11.42
N ARG A 223 -5.27 -21.20 10.12
CA ARG A 223 -5.35 -22.61 9.71
C ARG A 223 -4.13 -23.43 10.12
N LEU A 224 -2.94 -22.84 10.00
CA LEU A 224 -1.68 -23.50 10.41
C LEU A 224 -1.65 -23.76 11.90
N ALA A 225 -2.21 -22.86 12.72
CA ALA A 225 -2.30 -23.04 14.17
C ALA A 225 -3.16 -24.25 14.57
N GLU A 226 -4.22 -24.57 13.79
CA GLU A 226 -5.01 -25.81 13.98
C GLU A 226 -4.18 -27.08 13.75
N GLU A 227 -3.06 -26.95 13.04
CA GLU A 227 -2.11 -28.03 12.74
C GLU A 227 -0.85 -27.98 13.66
N GLY A 228 -0.82 -27.04 14.62
CA GLY A 228 0.28 -26.89 15.57
C GLY A 228 1.45 -26.07 15.03
N VAL A 229 1.28 -25.29 13.95
CA VAL A 229 2.28 -24.39 13.39
C VAL A 229 1.90 -22.93 13.69
N GLU A 230 2.71 -22.25 14.53
CA GLU A 230 2.48 -20.88 14.96
C GLU A 230 3.22 -19.90 14.05
N ALA A 231 2.49 -19.39 13.05
CA ALA A 231 3.03 -18.40 12.10
C ALA A 231 2.93 -16.97 12.66
N GLU A 232 4.05 -16.26 12.67
CA GLU A 232 4.09 -14.81 12.89
C GLU A 232 3.75 -14.07 11.60
N VAL A 233 2.89 -13.05 11.67
CA VAL A 233 2.51 -12.25 10.50
C VAL A 233 3.03 -10.83 10.66
N VAL A 234 3.86 -10.41 9.71
CA VAL A 234 4.41 -9.05 9.61
C VAL A 234 3.74 -8.32 8.47
N ASP A 235 3.00 -7.25 8.79
CA ASP A 235 2.51 -6.29 7.80
C ASP A 235 3.57 -5.22 7.56
N LEU A 236 4.10 -5.16 6.34
CA LEU A 236 5.11 -4.17 5.96
C LEU A 236 4.59 -2.74 5.97
N ARG A 237 3.30 -2.51 5.69
CA ARG A 237 2.67 -1.19 5.56
C ARG A 237 3.30 -0.29 4.48
N CYS A 238 4.63 -0.30 4.38
CA CYS A 238 5.42 0.50 3.45
C CYS A 238 6.44 -0.36 2.71
N LEU A 239 6.70 0.00 1.46
CA LEU A 239 7.83 -0.56 0.71
C LEU A 239 9.01 0.43 0.64
N VAL A 240 8.75 1.73 0.80
CA VAL A 240 9.78 2.76 0.90
C VAL A 240 9.33 3.82 1.93
N PRO A 241 10.02 3.95 3.05
CA PRO A 241 11.11 3.08 3.52
C PRO A 241 10.63 1.66 3.85
N LEU A 242 11.51 0.65 3.66
CA LEU A 242 11.23 -0.74 4.00
C LEU A 242 11.78 -1.05 5.40
N ASP A 243 10.94 -1.54 6.31
CA ASP A 243 11.35 -1.93 7.68
C ASP A 243 11.89 -3.37 7.71
N MET A 244 13.11 -3.54 7.27
CA MET A 244 13.79 -4.84 7.37
C MET A 244 14.18 -5.20 8.80
N SER A 245 14.30 -4.21 9.70
CA SER A 245 14.64 -4.49 11.11
C SER A 245 13.55 -5.33 11.79
N THR A 246 12.29 -5.01 11.57
CA THR A 246 11.15 -5.80 12.06
C THR A 246 11.12 -7.20 11.42
N VAL A 247 11.39 -7.31 10.12
CA VAL A 247 11.42 -8.60 9.41
C VAL A 247 12.55 -9.49 9.93
N LEU A 248 13.76 -8.95 10.09
CA LEU A 248 14.91 -9.71 10.60
C LEU A 248 14.72 -10.09 12.08
N ALA A 249 14.13 -9.23 12.90
CA ALA A 249 13.80 -9.55 14.28
C ALA A 249 12.75 -10.67 14.39
N SER A 250 11.77 -10.71 13.49
CA SER A 250 10.81 -11.82 13.37
C SER A 250 11.53 -13.10 12.94
N LEU A 251 12.33 -13.03 11.87
CA LEU A 251 13.09 -14.18 11.37
C LEU A 251 14.02 -14.79 12.43
N ALA A 252 14.65 -13.95 13.26
CA ALA A 252 15.52 -14.43 14.35
C ALA A 252 14.78 -15.30 15.40
N ARG A 253 13.45 -15.18 15.50
CA ARG A 253 12.61 -16.02 16.37
C ARG A 253 12.10 -17.28 15.69
N THR A 254 11.81 -17.19 14.40
CA THR A 254 11.07 -18.22 13.64
C THR A 254 11.97 -19.09 12.76
N SER A 255 13.15 -18.61 12.42
CA SER A 255 14.15 -19.22 11.53
C SER A 255 13.65 -19.59 10.13
N ARG A 256 12.41 -19.25 9.77
CA ARG A 256 11.77 -19.52 8.47
C ARG A 256 11.00 -18.31 7.98
N LEU A 257 11.06 -18.05 6.67
CA LEU A 257 10.41 -16.87 6.07
C LEU A 257 9.69 -17.20 4.78
N VAL A 258 8.46 -16.68 4.68
CA VAL A 258 7.64 -16.68 3.46
C VAL A 258 7.17 -15.26 3.19
N THR A 259 7.40 -14.73 1.98
CA THR A 259 6.72 -13.51 1.53
C THR A 259 5.39 -13.86 0.86
N VAL A 260 4.36 -13.06 1.12
CA VAL A 260 3.02 -13.20 0.51
C VAL A 260 2.70 -11.91 -0.21
N GLU A 261 2.80 -11.92 -1.53
CA GLU A 261 2.72 -10.73 -2.38
C GLU A 261 1.80 -10.92 -3.57
N GLU A 262 1.00 -9.91 -3.90
CA GLU A 262 0.11 -9.96 -5.07
C GLU A 262 0.83 -9.67 -6.38
N ASN A 263 1.95 -8.94 -6.31
CA ASN A 263 2.81 -8.72 -7.49
C ASN A 263 3.18 -10.05 -8.17
N PRO A 264 3.42 -10.05 -9.49
CA PRO A 264 3.99 -11.20 -10.18
C PRO A 264 5.32 -11.64 -9.54
N TYR A 265 5.61 -12.94 -9.60
CA TYR A 265 6.85 -13.50 -9.05
C TYR A 265 8.10 -12.78 -9.57
N GLN A 266 8.13 -12.46 -10.89
CA GLN A 266 9.19 -11.65 -11.47
C GLN A 266 8.97 -10.16 -11.13
N GLY A 267 9.97 -9.55 -10.50
CA GLY A 267 9.96 -8.13 -10.17
C GLY A 267 9.05 -7.72 -9.01
N GLY A 268 8.44 -8.67 -8.30
CA GLY A 268 7.68 -8.38 -7.09
C GLY A 268 8.58 -7.96 -5.92
N TRP A 269 8.00 -7.22 -4.96
CA TRP A 269 8.73 -6.66 -3.83
C TRP A 269 9.35 -7.71 -2.90
N GLY A 270 8.80 -8.92 -2.85
CA GLY A 270 9.35 -10.03 -2.08
C GLY A 270 10.78 -10.39 -2.48
N ALA A 271 11.16 -10.16 -3.74
CA ALA A 271 12.55 -10.35 -4.18
C ALA A 271 13.53 -9.42 -3.44
N THR A 272 13.12 -8.19 -3.14
CA THR A 272 13.92 -7.24 -2.34
C THR A 272 14.10 -7.75 -0.91
N VAL A 273 13.00 -8.21 -0.27
CA VAL A 273 13.06 -8.81 1.06
C VAL A 273 14.01 -10.01 1.09
N VAL A 274 13.88 -10.93 0.13
CA VAL A 274 14.76 -12.11 -0.01
C VAL A 274 16.22 -11.69 -0.17
N SER A 275 16.51 -10.67 -0.97
CA SER A 275 17.87 -10.17 -1.18
C SER A 275 18.50 -9.65 0.12
N VAL A 276 17.76 -8.84 0.90
CA VAL A 276 18.26 -8.33 2.20
C VAL A 276 18.43 -9.47 3.20
N VAL A 277 17.49 -10.41 3.26
CA VAL A 277 17.61 -11.59 4.15
C VAL A 277 18.82 -12.45 3.77
N ALA A 278 19.12 -12.59 2.48
CA ALA A 278 20.30 -13.34 2.03
C ALA A 278 21.61 -12.66 2.43
N ASP A 279 21.65 -11.33 2.48
CA ASP A 279 22.85 -10.55 2.87
C ASP A 279 22.98 -10.41 4.38
N GLU A 280 21.93 -9.99 5.07
CA GLU A 280 21.98 -9.61 6.48
C GLU A 280 21.44 -10.70 7.43
N GLY A 281 20.57 -11.59 6.95
CA GLY A 281 19.82 -12.58 7.75
C GLY A 281 20.13 -14.04 7.42
N PHE A 282 21.12 -14.34 6.57
CA PHE A 282 21.42 -15.71 6.13
C PHE A 282 21.66 -16.68 7.31
N GLY A 283 22.38 -16.23 8.31
CA GLY A 283 22.69 -17.04 9.52
C GLY A 283 21.50 -17.29 10.45
N LEU A 284 20.34 -16.69 10.18
CA LEU A 284 19.09 -16.87 10.93
C LEU A 284 18.18 -17.95 10.32
N LEU A 285 18.50 -18.45 9.11
CA LEU A 285 17.66 -19.35 8.34
C LEU A 285 17.95 -20.81 8.62
N ASP A 286 16.91 -21.58 8.97
CA ASP A 286 16.93 -23.05 9.04
C ASP A 286 16.44 -23.70 7.73
N ALA A 287 15.83 -22.91 6.83
CA ALA A 287 15.26 -23.38 5.57
C ALA A 287 15.34 -22.29 4.50
N PRO A 288 15.23 -22.64 3.20
CA PRO A 288 15.20 -21.65 2.12
C PRO A 288 14.02 -20.68 2.28
N VAL A 289 14.25 -19.38 2.03
CA VAL A 289 13.14 -18.41 1.94
C VAL A 289 12.20 -18.81 0.80
N ARG A 290 10.89 -18.74 1.03
CA ARG A 290 9.87 -19.00 0.03
C ARG A 290 9.09 -17.73 -0.29
N ARG A 291 8.58 -17.65 -1.52
CA ARG A 291 7.73 -16.57 -1.99
C ARG A 291 6.43 -17.15 -2.51
N VAL A 292 5.31 -16.69 -1.99
CA VAL A 292 3.97 -16.90 -2.54
C VAL A 292 3.59 -15.61 -3.24
N ALA A 293 3.66 -15.60 -4.56
CA ALA A 293 3.49 -14.43 -5.40
C ALA A 293 2.42 -14.66 -6.48
N GLY A 294 1.95 -13.59 -7.10
CA GLY A 294 1.09 -13.67 -8.26
C GLY A 294 1.76 -14.38 -9.44
N GLU A 295 0.96 -15.04 -10.26
CA GLU A 295 1.44 -15.66 -11.51
C GLU A 295 1.87 -14.58 -12.52
N CYS A 296 2.87 -14.88 -13.34
CA CYS A 296 3.36 -13.93 -14.34
C CYS A 296 2.52 -13.96 -15.62
N VAL A 297 1.25 -13.61 -15.48
CA VAL A 297 0.28 -13.51 -16.58
C VAL A 297 -0.61 -12.28 -16.38
N PRO A 298 -1.16 -11.67 -17.44
CA PRO A 298 -2.17 -10.63 -17.30
C PRO A 298 -3.37 -11.13 -16.50
N LEU A 299 -3.90 -10.28 -15.61
CA LEU A 299 -5.04 -10.65 -14.76
C LEU A 299 -6.30 -10.90 -15.61
N PRO A 300 -6.93 -12.08 -15.47
CA PRO A 300 -8.16 -12.41 -16.19
C PRO A 300 -9.36 -11.61 -15.65
N PHE A 301 -10.38 -11.45 -16.49
CA PHE A 301 -11.66 -10.86 -16.09
C PHE A 301 -12.55 -11.83 -15.30
N ALA A 302 -12.48 -13.13 -15.61
CA ALA A 302 -13.34 -14.14 -14.96
C ALA A 302 -12.80 -14.50 -13.57
N ASP A 303 -13.63 -14.40 -12.54
CA ASP A 303 -13.30 -14.63 -11.13
C ASP A 303 -12.54 -15.95 -10.90
N ALA A 304 -13.04 -17.07 -11.46
CA ALA A 304 -12.42 -18.40 -11.31
C ALA A 304 -11.01 -18.50 -11.93
N LEU A 305 -10.66 -17.61 -12.86
CA LEU A 305 -9.33 -17.53 -13.43
C LEU A 305 -8.46 -16.52 -12.65
N GLU A 306 -9.04 -15.40 -12.21
CA GLU A 306 -8.36 -14.41 -11.39
C GLU A 306 -7.86 -15.03 -10.06
N GLU A 307 -8.69 -15.85 -9.40
CA GLU A 307 -8.31 -16.60 -8.19
C GLU A 307 -7.10 -17.54 -8.37
N ARG A 308 -6.82 -17.98 -9.60
CA ARG A 308 -5.65 -18.83 -9.89
C ARG A 308 -4.37 -18.02 -9.99
N VAL A 309 -4.49 -16.73 -10.31
CA VAL A 309 -3.35 -15.81 -10.52
C VAL A 309 -2.91 -15.21 -9.20
N ILE A 310 -3.86 -14.77 -8.36
CA ILE A 310 -3.59 -14.12 -7.08
C ILE A 310 -3.26 -15.18 -6.00
N PRO A 311 -2.35 -14.89 -5.04
CA PRO A 311 -2.10 -15.77 -3.91
C PRO A 311 -3.36 -16.05 -3.08
N THR A 312 -3.56 -17.33 -2.74
CA THR A 312 -4.66 -17.78 -1.89
C THR A 312 -4.16 -18.30 -0.55
N VAL A 313 -5.08 -18.42 0.41
CA VAL A 313 -4.80 -19.03 1.72
C VAL A 313 -4.23 -20.46 1.54
N ASP A 314 -4.77 -21.24 0.59
CA ASP A 314 -4.32 -22.61 0.33
C ASP A 314 -2.87 -22.65 -0.19
N LYS A 315 -2.50 -21.73 -1.09
CA LYS A 315 -1.10 -21.61 -1.58
C LYS A 315 -0.14 -21.27 -0.44
N VAL A 316 -0.52 -20.35 0.47
CA VAL A 316 0.31 -19.99 1.63
C VAL A 316 0.47 -21.16 2.58
N VAL A 317 -0.63 -21.83 2.96
CA VAL A 317 -0.61 -22.99 3.87
C VAL A 317 0.24 -24.13 3.28
N ALA A 318 0.06 -24.45 2.00
CA ALA A 318 0.87 -25.49 1.33
C ALA A 318 2.37 -25.15 1.36
N THR A 319 2.72 -23.89 1.06
CA THR A 319 4.11 -23.43 1.06
C THR A 319 4.74 -23.53 2.47
N VAL A 320 3.98 -23.17 3.52
CA VAL A 320 4.48 -23.27 4.90
C VAL A 320 4.66 -24.73 5.32
N ARG A 321 3.71 -25.62 4.99
CA ARG A 321 3.84 -27.06 5.26
C ARG A 321 5.12 -27.65 4.63
N ASP A 322 5.37 -27.33 3.36
CA ASP A 322 6.58 -27.76 2.66
C ASP A 322 7.84 -27.20 3.35
N LEU A 323 7.77 -25.94 3.84
CA LEU A 323 8.90 -25.29 4.48
C LEU A 323 9.17 -25.83 5.89
N THR A 324 8.14 -26.20 6.65
CA THR A 324 8.28 -26.77 8.00
C THR A 324 8.68 -28.24 8.00
N ALA A 325 8.60 -28.92 6.86
CA ALA A 325 9.10 -30.28 6.66
C ALA A 325 10.63 -30.33 6.41
N TYR A 326 11.28 -29.16 6.27
CA TYR A 326 12.73 -29.04 6.08
C TYR A 326 13.46 -29.26 7.40
#